data_56395dbbfafac81eb93cff4f7401c72a
#
_entry.id   56395dbbfafac81eb93cff4f7401c72a
#
_cell.length_a   1.000
_cell.length_b   1.000
_cell.length_c   1.000
_cell.angle_alpha   90.00
_cell.angle_beta   90.00
_cell.angle_gamma   90.00
#
_symmetry.space_group_name_H-M   'P 1'
#
loop_
_entity.id
_entity.type
_entity.pdbx_description
1 polymer ?
#
loop_
_entity_poly.entity_id
_entity_poly.type
_entity_poly.pdbx_seq_one_letter_code
_entity_poly.pdbx_strand_id
1 'polypeptide(L)'
;HTEVHLVGAYPVTPINIAIELPEFDPSVYNDAIRGQHLLAMKTLRQKFSIDEKMTHVEKGLPEEVIPDLAEHLQAGIVVLGTIGRTGISAAFLGNTAEQVIDHLRCDLLVIKPDDYQTPVELDDPEDD
;
A
#
# COMPACT_ATOMS: atom_id res chain seq x y z
N HIS A 1 -9.99 4.27 22.54
CA HIS A 1 -9.89 2.93 21.94
C HIS A 1 -9.86 3.04 20.43
N THR A 2 -8.82 2.49 19.83
CA THR A 2 -8.61 2.61 18.40
C THR A 2 -8.52 1.23 17.76
N GLU A 3 -9.28 1.03 16.69
CA GLU A 3 -9.16 -0.19 15.91
C GLU A 3 -8.11 0.00 14.84
N VAL A 4 -7.30 -1.03 14.63
CA VAL A 4 -6.30 -1.03 13.58
C VAL A 4 -6.69 -2.04 12.53
N HIS A 5 -6.82 -1.58 11.29
CA HIS A 5 -7.12 -2.44 10.15
C HIS A 5 -5.93 -2.50 9.23
N LEU A 6 -5.66 -3.69 8.70
CA LEU A 6 -4.61 -3.89 7.72
C LEU A 6 -5.24 -4.04 6.35
N VAL A 7 -4.65 -3.38 5.36
CA VAL A 7 -5.19 -3.40 4.01
C VAL A 7 -4.08 -3.76 3.04
N GLY A 8 -4.37 -4.73 2.17
CA GLY A 8 -3.51 -5.06 1.06
C GLY A 8 -4.32 -5.02 -0.23
N ALA A 9 -3.81 -4.34 -1.23
CA ALA A 9 -4.44 -4.30 -2.54
C ALA A 9 -3.52 -4.97 -3.54
N TYR A 10 -4.10 -5.78 -4.44
CA TYR A 10 -3.30 -6.43 -5.47
C TYR A 10 -3.91 -6.17 -6.84
N PRO A 11 -3.06 -6.05 -7.87
CA PRO A 11 -3.54 -5.65 -9.19
C PRO A 11 -4.27 -6.77 -9.91
N VAL A 12 -5.12 -6.36 -10.84
CA VAL A 12 -5.80 -7.30 -11.74
C VAL A 12 -4.89 -7.53 -12.95
N THR A 13 -4.80 -8.79 -13.39
CA THR A 13 -4.01 -9.09 -14.59
C THR A 13 -4.66 -8.46 -15.80
N PRO A 14 -3.89 -7.70 -16.60
CA PRO A 14 -4.45 -7.10 -17.82
C PRO A 14 -4.92 -8.15 -18.82
N ILE A 15 -6.02 -7.86 -19.49
CA ILE A 15 -6.60 -8.77 -20.45
C ILE A 15 -5.66 -9.02 -21.64
N ASN A 16 -4.90 -8.01 -22.05
CA ASN A 16 -4.01 -8.17 -23.20
C ASN A 16 -2.92 -9.22 -22.95
N ILE A 17 -2.54 -9.45 -21.69
CA ILE A 17 -1.59 -10.51 -21.40
C ILE A 17 -2.21 -11.88 -21.69
N ALA A 18 -3.47 -12.05 -21.33
CA ALA A 18 -4.16 -13.31 -21.59
C ALA A 18 -4.30 -13.57 -23.07
N ILE A 19 -4.46 -12.51 -23.87
CA ILE A 19 -4.56 -12.66 -25.32
C ILE A 19 -3.23 -13.06 -25.92
N GLU A 20 -2.14 -12.48 -25.44
CA GLU A 20 -0.81 -12.76 -25.97
C GLU A 20 -0.30 -14.13 -25.56
N LEU A 21 -0.78 -14.64 -24.42
CA LEU A 21 -0.36 -15.95 -23.91
C LEU A 21 -1.59 -16.80 -23.74
N PRO A 22 -2.04 -17.48 -24.82
CA PRO A 22 -3.31 -18.22 -24.77
C PRO A 22 -3.38 -19.29 -23.70
N GLU A 23 -2.25 -19.83 -23.27
CA GLU A 23 -2.25 -20.85 -22.22
C GLU A 23 -2.25 -20.24 -20.84
N PHE A 24 -2.13 -18.93 -20.73
CA PHE A 24 -2.12 -18.24 -19.46
C PHE A 24 -3.54 -18.09 -18.95
N ASP A 25 -3.76 -18.53 -17.72
CA ASP A 25 -5.07 -18.41 -17.08
C ASP A 25 -5.00 -17.30 -16.05
N PRO A 26 -5.60 -16.15 -16.33
CA PRO A 26 -5.55 -15.02 -15.38
C PRO A 26 -6.13 -15.34 -14.02
N SER A 27 -7.15 -16.22 -13.96
CA SER A 27 -7.77 -16.52 -12.66
C SER A 27 -6.81 -17.29 -11.77
N VAL A 28 -6.05 -18.22 -12.34
CA VAL A 28 -5.06 -18.98 -11.58
C VAL A 28 -3.96 -18.04 -11.08
N TYR A 29 -3.50 -17.15 -11.94
CA TYR A 29 -2.46 -16.20 -11.58
C TYR A 29 -2.94 -15.27 -10.48
N ASN A 30 -4.15 -14.73 -10.62
CA ASN A 30 -4.72 -13.82 -9.62
C ASN A 30 -4.93 -14.52 -8.30
N ASP A 31 -5.34 -15.79 -8.32
CA ASP A 31 -5.49 -16.56 -7.08
C ASP A 31 -4.16 -16.76 -6.38
N ALA A 32 -3.09 -16.97 -7.15
CA ALA A 32 -1.76 -17.12 -6.57
C ALA A 32 -1.30 -15.81 -5.92
N ILE A 33 -1.53 -14.69 -6.61
CA ILE A 33 -1.18 -13.38 -6.07
C ILE A 33 -1.98 -13.11 -4.78
N ARG A 34 -3.28 -13.39 -4.83
CA ARG A 34 -4.12 -13.21 -3.65
C ARG A 34 -3.62 -14.07 -2.49
N GLY A 35 -3.24 -15.31 -2.78
CA GLY A 35 -2.71 -16.21 -1.75
C GLY A 35 -1.45 -15.66 -1.10
N GLN A 36 -0.56 -15.07 -1.89
CA GLN A 36 0.65 -14.46 -1.36
C GLN A 36 0.32 -13.29 -0.44
N HIS A 37 -0.64 -12.47 -0.83
CA HIS A 37 -1.04 -11.33 0.00
C HIS A 37 -1.72 -11.80 1.28
N LEU A 38 -2.54 -12.84 1.19
CA LEU A 38 -3.19 -13.38 2.38
C LEU A 38 -2.17 -13.95 3.36
N LEU A 39 -1.16 -14.62 2.86
CA LEU A 39 -0.13 -15.19 3.71
C LEU A 39 0.71 -14.09 4.38
N ALA A 40 1.09 -13.08 3.63
CA ALA A 40 1.83 -11.95 4.17
C ALA A 40 1.00 -11.22 5.23
N MET A 41 -0.29 -11.06 4.96
CA MET A 41 -1.20 -10.41 5.90
C MET A 41 -1.33 -11.22 7.18
N LYS A 42 -1.44 -12.55 7.04
CA LYS A 42 -1.53 -13.42 8.20
C LYS A 42 -0.29 -13.30 9.08
N THR A 43 0.87 -13.30 8.46
CA THR A 43 2.12 -13.17 9.20
C THR A 43 2.15 -11.84 9.95
N LEU A 44 1.75 -10.78 9.28
CA LEU A 44 1.77 -9.44 9.87
C LEU A 44 0.77 -9.32 11.01
N ARG A 45 -0.46 -9.79 10.81
CA ARG A 45 -1.46 -9.66 11.86
C ARG A 45 -1.12 -10.49 13.08
N GLN A 46 -0.52 -11.66 12.88
CA GLN A 46 -0.12 -12.48 14.01
C GLN A 46 1.00 -11.81 14.82
N LYS A 47 1.91 -11.16 14.12
CA LYS A 47 3.00 -10.46 14.79
C LYS A 47 2.49 -9.35 15.69
N PHE A 48 1.42 -8.68 15.30
CA PHE A 48 0.89 -7.56 16.06
C PHE A 48 -0.44 -7.86 16.73
N SER A 49 -0.83 -9.11 16.78
CA SER A 49 -2.06 -9.55 17.47
C SER A 49 -3.30 -8.85 16.94
N ILE A 50 -3.39 -8.73 15.62
CA ILE A 50 -4.55 -8.11 14.98
C ILE A 50 -5.50 -9.21 14.54
N ASP A 51 -6.79 -9.03 14.84
CA ASP A 51 -7.82 -10.00 14.51
C ASP A 51 -7.96 -10.14 13.00
N GLU A 52 -8.25 -11.35 12.55
CA GLU A 52 -8.40 -11.61 11.12
C GLU A 52 -9.49 -10.72 10.49
N LYS A 53 -10.55 -10.47 11.21
CA LYS A 53 -11.64 -9.64 10.68
C LYS A 53 -11.25 -8.19 10.49
N MET A 54 -10.11 -7.79 11.03
CA MET A 54 -9.57 -6.45 10.83
C MET A 54 -8.57 -6.41 9.69
N THR A 55 -8.47 -7.48 8.89
CA THR A 55 -7.55 -7.52 7.75
C THR A 55 -8.35 -7.61 6.47
N HIS A 56 -7.86 -6.90 5.45
CA HIS A 56 -8.55 -6.78 4.18
C HIS A 56 -7.56 -6.96 3.04
N VAL A 57 -7.83 -7.94 2.18
CA VAL A 57 -7.03 -8.15 0.97
C VAL A 57 -7.99 -8.05 -0.19
N GLU A 58 -7.84 -6.99 -0.98
CA GLU A 58 -8.79 -6.65 -2.01
C GLU A 58 -8.11 -6.58 -3.37
N LYS A 59 -8.82 -7.02 -4.37
CA LYS A 59 -8.36 -6.93 -5.74
C LYS A 59 -8.63 -5.52 -6.26
N GLY A 60 -7.62 -4.90 -6.84
CA GLY A 60 -7.78 -3.57 -7.40
C GLY A 60 -6.56 -2.71 -7.18
N LEU A 61 -6.63 -1.50 -7.69
CA LEU A 61 -5.53 -0.55 -7.52
C LEU A 61 -5.57 0.07 -6.14
N PRO A 62 -4.42 0.27 -5.51
CA PRO A 62 -4.40 0.87 -4.17
C PRO A 62 -5.11 2.21 -4.10
N GLU A 63 -4.99 3.04 -5.13
CA GLU A 63 -5.61 4.36 -5.12
C GLU A 63 -7.13 4.28 -5.17
N GLU A 64 -7.69 3.12 -5.47
CA GLU A 64 -9.13 2.91 -5.45
C GLU A 64 -9.54 2.13 -4.21
N VAL A 65 -8.81 1.07 -3.89
CA VAL A 65 -9.14 0.20 -2.77
C VAL A 65 -9.02 0.93 -1.44
N ILE A 66 -7.94 1.68 -1.25
CA ILE A 66 -7.67 2.30 0.04
C ILE A 66 -8.68 3.37 0.39
N PRO A 67 -8.99 4.34 -0.50
CA PRO A 67 -9.99 5.34 -0.16
C PRO A 67 -11.38 4.74 0.05
N ASP A 68 -11.77 3.76 -0.77
CA ASP A 68 -13.08 3.12 -0.64
C ASP A 68 -13.20 2.41 0.70
N LEU A 69 -12.18 1.69 1.08
CA LEU A 69 -12.21 0.95 2.34
C LEU A 69 -12.15 1.90 3.53
N ALA A 70 -11.33 2.94 3.42
CA ALA A 70 -11.25 3.94 4.49
C ALA A 70 -12.61 4.58 4.75
N GLU A 71 -13.33 4.88 3.68
CA GLU A 71 -14.67 5.46 3.82
C GLU A 71 -15.63 4.44 4.43
N HIS A 72 -15.57 3.21 3.95
CA HIS A 72 -16.45 2.16 4.46
C HIS A 72 -16.22 1.90 5.95
N LEU A 73 -14.97 1.94 6.37
CA LEU A 73 -14.60 1.71 7.77
C LEU A 73 -14.69 2.97 8.61
N GLN A 74 -14.97 4.10 8.00
CA GLN A 74 -15.00 5.41 8.67
C GLN A 74 -13.67 5.67 9.38
N ALA A 75 -12.59 5.41 8.65
CA ALA A 75 -11.25 5.58 9.19
C ALA A 75 -10.96 7.06 9.45
N GLY A 76 -10.31 7.32 10.56
CA GLY A 76 -9.86 8.68 10.88
C GLY A 76 -8.52 9.01 10.25
N ILE A 77 -7.71 7.99 10.02
CA ILE A 77 -6.39 8.18 9.45
C ILE A 77 -5.98 6.92 8.70
N VAL A 78 -5.31 7.12 7.56
CA VAL A 78 -4.70 6.03 6.80
C VAL A 78 -3.19 6.18 6.94
N VAL A 79 -2.52 5.06 7.19
CA VAL A 79 -1.07 5.06 7.33
C VAL A 79 -0.48 4.24 6.19
N LEU A 80 0.45 4.85 5.46
CA LEU A 80 1.14 4.19 4.36
C LEU A 80 2.63 4.27 4.58
N GLY A 81 3.32 3.19 4.21
CA GLY A 81 4.76 3.22 4.16
C GLY A 81 5.22 3.56 2.75
N THR A 82 6.41 4.08 2.62
CA THR A 82 7.03 4.27 1.32
C THR A 82 8.34 3.51 1.28
N ILE A 83 8.70 3.09 0.07
CA ILE A 83 9.99 2.47 -0.14
C ILE A 83 10.96 3.57 -0.54
N GLY A 84 12.05 3.72 0.21
CA GLY A 84 13.07 4.67 -0.15
C GLY A 84 13.77 4.22 -1.40
N ARG A 85 13.76 5.04 -2.43
CA ARG A 85 14.39 4.74 -3.69
C ARG A 85 15.46 5.78 -3.98
N THR A 86 16.54 5.28 -4.54
CA THR A 86 17.64 6.17 -4.92
C THR A 86 17.16 7.15 -5.99
N GLY A 87 17.52 8.41 -5.83
CA GLY A 87 17.21 9.42 -6.83
C GLY A 87 15.84 10.04 -6.71
N ILE A 88 15.04 9.60 -5.77
CA ILE A 88 13.72 10.17 -5.58
C ILE A 88 13.83 11.35 -4.63
N SER A 89 13.20 12.45 -5.02
CA SER A 89 13.23 13.67 -4.23
C SER A 89 12.65 13.45 -2.84
N ALA A 90 13.19 14.14 -1.86
CA ALA A 90 12.69 14.08 -0.51
C ALA A 90 11.24 14.53 -0.41
N ALA A 91 10.80 15.37 -1.34
CA ALA A 91 9.42 15.84 -1.37
C ALA A 91 8.46 14.83 -1.98
N PHE A 92 8.99 13.79 -2.62
CA PHE A 92 8.16 12.80 -3.28
C PHE A 92 7.61 11.81 -2.25
N LEU A 93 6.30 11.66 -2.22
CA LEU A 93 5.64 10.79 -1.25
C LEU A 93 5.57 9.34 -1.72
N GLY A 94 5.77 9.08 -3.00
CA GLY A 94 5.59 7.77 -3.58
C GLY A 94 4.33 7.72 -4.43
N ASN A 95 4.37 6.87 -5.46
CA ASN A 95 3.24 6.81 -6.40
C ASN A 95 1.93 6.51 -5.72
N THR A 96 1.91 5.49 -4.89
CA THR A 96 0.67 5.08 -4.24
C THR A 96 0.13 6.19 -3.34
N ALA A 97 1.00 6.79 -2.53
CA ALA A 97 0.55 7.83 -1.61
C ALA A 97 0.01 9.03 -2.35
N GLU A 98 0.67 9.43 -3.45
CA GLU A 98 0.21 10.60 -4.18
C GLU A 98 -1.12 10.36 -4.87
N GLN A 99 -1.36 9.15 -5.33
CA GLN A 99 -2.64 8.82 -5.96
C GLN A 99 -3.75 8.62 -4.93
N VAL A 100 -3.42 8.04 -3.80
CA VAL A 100 -4.40 7.84 -2.74
C VAL A 100 -4.89 9.18 -2.20
N ILE A 101 -3.98 10.15 -2.06
CA ILE A 101 -4.32 11.41 -1.43
C ILE A 101 -5.39 12.17 -2.21
N ASP A 102 -5.43 11.96 -3.53
CA ASP A 102 -6.43 12.64 -4.37
C ASP A 102 -7.85 12.17 -4.09
N HIS A 103 -8.00 10.98 -3.54
CA HIS A 103 -9.32 10.38 -3.34
C HIS A 103 -9.66 10.16 -1.87
N LEU A 104 -8.72 10.39 -0.99
CA LEU A 104 -8.90 10.10 0.41
C LEU A 104 -9.61 11.25 1.12
N ARG A 105 -10.54 10.91 1.99
CA ARG A 105 -11.33 11.90 2.72
C ARG A 105 -10.95 12.01 4.19
N CYS A 106 -9.92 11.28 4.60
CA CYS A 106 -9.43 11.36 5.97
C CYS A 106 -7.95 11.70 5.93
N ASP A 107 -7.35 11.80 7.10
CA ASP A 107 -5.93 12.14 7.20
C ASP A 107 -5.05 11.01 6.66
N LEU A 108 -3.89 11.38 6.15
CA LEU A 108 -2.93 10.42 5.63
C LEU A 108 -1.58 10.67 6.30
N LEU A 109 -1.03 9.61 6.87
CA LEU A 109 0.31 9.64 7.43
C LEU A 109 1.21 8.74 6.58
N VAL A 110 2.28 9.32 6.03
CA VAL A 110 3.22 8.57 5.21
C VAL A 110 4.51 8.40 6.00
N ILE A 111 4.91 7.14 6.17
CA ILE A 111 6.09 6.81 6.96
C ILE A 111 7.18 6.31 6.04
N LYS A 112 8.36 6.88 6.16
CA LYS A 112 9.51 6.46 5.38
C LYS A 112 10.34 5.45 6.18
N PRO A 113 11.04 4.54 5.49
CA PRO A 113 11.85 3.56 6.20
C PRO A 113 12.94 4.24 7.02
N ASP A 114 13.38 3.55 8.06
CA ASP A 114 14.43 4.08 8.92
C ASP A 114 15.72 4.33 8.18
N ASP A 115 15.98 3.53 7.14
CA ASP A 115 17.20 3.68 6.36
C ASP A 115 17.04 4.64 5.20
N TYR A 116 15.89 5.34 5.12
CA TYR A 116 15.67 6.29 4.06
C TYR A 116 16.61 7.48 4.21
N GLN A 117 17.26 7.83 3.11
CA GLN A 117 18.12 9.01 3.09
C GLN A 117 17.56 9.97 2.06
N THR A 118 17.31 11.20 2.50
CA THR A 118 16.81 12.20 1.58
C THR A 118 17.90 12.57 0.59
N PRO A 119 17.57 12.63 -0.71
CA PRO A 119 18.54 13.08 -1.69
C PRO A 119 18.86 14.55 -1.55
N VAL A 120 18.01 15.31 -0.88
CA VAL A 120 18.31 16.70 -0.60
C VAL A 120 19.01 16.75 0.73
N GLU A 121 20.27 17.14 0.69
CA GLU A 121 21.02 17.28 1.91
C GLU A 121 20.36 18.32 2.76
N LEU A 122 19.89 17.91 3.89
CA LEU A 122 19.35 18.87 4.80
C LEU A 122 20.50 19.71 5.28
N ASP A 123 20.44 20.98 4.99
CA ASP A 123 21.44 21.84 5.48
C ASP A 123 21.40 21.81 6.95
N ASP A 124 22.41 21.20 7.44
CA ASP A 124 22.59 21.21 8.84
C ASP A 124 22.73 22.64 9.27
N PRO A 125 22.05 23.10 10.27
CA PRO A 125 22.19 24.47 10.70
C PRO A 125 23.63 24.86 11.01
N GLU A 126 24.41 23.89 11.40
CA GLU A 126 25.80 24.18 11.69
C GLU A 126 26.63 24.24 10.43
N ASP A 127 26.09 23.89 9.32
CA ASP A 127 26.78 24.07 8.05
C ASP A 127 26.80 25.50 7.61
N ASP A 128 26.20 26.33 8.33
CA ASP A 128 26.16 27.74 8.01
C ASP A 128 27.49 28.40 8.17
#